data_0a444473ce2f71081354786c31cd2e50
#
_entry.id   0a444473ce2f71081354786c31cd2e50
#
_cell.length_a   1.000
_cell.length_b   1.000
_cell.length_c   1.000
_cell.angle_alpha   90.00
_cell.angle_beta   90.00
_cell.angle_gamma   90.00
#
_symmetry.space_group_name_H-M   'P 1'
#
loop_
_entity.id
_entity.type
_entity.pdbx_description
1 polymer ?
#
loop_
_entity_poly.entity_id
_entity_poly.type
_entity_poly.pdbx_seq_one_letter_code
_entity_poly.pdbx_strand_id
1 'polypeptide(L)'
;MKKTKGKKKLLLIIPLIILLVLAISFIGWTVKPAKKMNIAVLDTTVPATDGQGVNQTDRYYRKHSGFFWLLNQQKYVKSNGKKYNYKKDYFGPQINKNGEYTGENQLADFDKVPDFLYLADVYGSELYDNKYSGLSSKDMNIVSLTYSTGGTVVAETELLGSTTDETVCNEIKSMFGFTTTSWSGRYVVDLNDFS
;
A
#
# COMPACT_ATOMS: atom_id res chain seq x y z
N MET A 1 6.34 -17.46 59.92
CA MET A 1 5.71 -16.77 58.78
C MET A 1 6.52 -15.60 58.28
N LYS A 2 7.49 -15.81 57.36
CA LYS A 2 8.35 -14.73 56.81
C LYS A 2 8.68 -14.90 55.28
N LYS A 3 7.76 -15.44 54.46
CA LYS A 3 8.04 -15.72 53.03
C LYS A 3 7.26 -14.87 51.98
N THR A 4 6.49 -13.87 52.41
CA THR A 4 5.61 -13.12 51.44
C THR A 4 6.20 -11.82 50.90
N LYS A 5 7.24 -11.24 51.52
CA LYS A 5 7.85 -9.99 51.09
C LYS A 5 8.70 -10.11 49.78
N GLY A 6 9.32 -11.26 49.54
CA GLY A 6 10.10 -11.52 48.32
C GLY A 6 9.27 -11.63 47.07
N LYS A 7 8.13 -12.30 47.10
CA LYS A 7 7.23 -12.49 45.96
C LYS A 7 6.61 -11.18 45.47
N LYS A 8 6.29 -10.24 46.39
CA LYS A 8 5.76 -8.91 46.01
C LYS A 8 6.80 -8.04 45.32
N LYS A 9 8.08 -8.13 45.72
CA LYS A 9 9.16 -7.40 45.06
C LYS A 9 9.44 -7.94 43.64
N LEU A 10 9.42 -9.27 43.48
CA LEU A 10 9.58 -9.90 42.18
C LEU A 10 8.46 -9.51 41.20
N LEU A 11 7.23 -9.38 41.70
CA LEU A 11 6.05 -8.98 40.91
C LEU A 11 6.17 -7.55 40.39
N LEU A 12 6.88 -6.67 41.06
CA LEU A 12 7.15 -5.29 40.62
C LEU A 12 8.37 -5.17 39.69
N ILE A 13 9.32 -6.08 39.78
CA ILE A 13 10.52 -6.07 38.95
C ILE A 13 10.19 -6.39 37.48
N ILE A 14 9.30 -7.34 37.23
CA ILE A 14 8.92 -7.73 35.86
C ILE A 14 8.36 -6.57 35.04
N PRO A 15 7.31 -5.83 35.51
CA PRO A 15 6.81 -4.68 34.76
C PRO A 15 7.85 -3.55 34.62
N LEU A 16 8.75 -3.39 35.59
CA LEU A 16 9.83 -2.40 35.50
C LEU A 16 10.83 -2.75 34.37
N ILE A 17 11.19 -4.03 34.24
CA ILE A 17 12.06 -4.51 33.15
C ILE A 17 11.38 -4.31 31.80
N ILE A 18 10.08 -4.64 31.69
CA ILE A 18 9.31 -4.43 30.45
C ILE A 18 9.31 -2.95 30.09
N LEU A 19 9.03 -2.08 31.04
CA LEU A 19 9.02 -0.63 30.82
C LEU A 19 10.40 -0.09 30.39
N LEU A 20 11.47 -0.62 30.98
CA LEU A 20 12.85 -0.27 30.61
C LEU A 20 13.14 -0.70 29.15
N VAL A 21 12.79 -1.90 28.75
CA VAL A 21 12.97 -2.40 27.39
C VAL A 21 12.18 -1.56 26.39
N LEU A 22 10.94 -1.20 26.71
CA LEU A 22 10.12 -0.31 25.89
C LEU A 22 10.75 1.09 25.76
N ALA A 23 11.25 1.64 26.84
CA ALA A 23 11.94 2.95 26.85
C ALA A 23 13.20 2.93 25.98
N ILE A 24 14.03 1.90 26.09
CA ILE A 24 15.24 1.74 25.27
C ILE A 24 14.86 1.59 23.79
N SER A 25 13.85 0.78 23.48
CA SER A 25 13.35 0.60 22.12
C SER A 25 12.82 1.91 21.52
N PHE A 26 12.07 2.68 22.31
CA PHE A 26 11.55 3.98 21.90
C PHE A 26 12.68 4.99 21.64
N ILE A 27 13.67 5.07 22.52
CA ILE A 27 14.85 5.93 22.33
C ILE A 27 15.59 5.50 21.07
N GLY A 28 15.90 4.22 20.91
CA GLY A 28 16.54 3.69 19.70
C GLY A 28 15.81 4.04 18.42
N TRP A 29 14.45 3.99 18.46
CA TRP A 29 13.64 4.41 17.33
C TRP A 29 13.70 5.93 17.12
N THR A 30 13.66 6.75 18.17
CA THR A 30 13.65 8.22 18.04
C THR A 30 14.95 8.77 17.47
N VAL A 31 16.10 8.18 17.81
CA VAL A 31 17.42 8.62 17.30
C VAL A 31 17.74 8.10 15.90
N LYS A 32 16.97 7.14 15.38
CA LYS A 32 17.16 6.63 14.02
C LYS A 32 16.96 7.75 13.00
N PRO A 33 17.92 8.04 12.11
CA PRO A 33 17.81 9.10 11.12
C PRO A 33 16.70 8.81 10.10
N ALA A 34 16.05 9.86 9.59
CA ALA A 34 15.11 9.74 8.51
C ALA A 34 15.84 9.45 7.19
N LYS A 35 15.24 8.56 6.36
CA LYS A 35 15.76 8.15 5.06
C LYS A 35 14.93 8.83 3.96
N LYS A 36 15.56 9.67 3.16
CA LYS A 36 14.90 10.25 1.99
C LYS A 36 14.82 9.22 0.89
N MET A 37 13.63 9.02 0.33
CA MET A 37 13.37 8.10 -0.78
C MET A 37 12.18 8.61 -1.56
N ASN A 38 12.23 8.61 -2.89
CA ASN A 38 11.11 8.96 -3.74
C ASN A 38 10.26 7.72 -3.97
N ILE A 39 9.13 7.66 -3.27
CA ILE A 39 8.22 6.51 -3.32
C ILE A 39 6.93 6.95 -3.99
N ALA A 40 6.53 6.25 -5.01
CA ALA A 40 5.22 6.38 -5.65
C ALA A 40 4.36 5.16 -5.30
N VAL A 41 3.08 5.40 -5.08
CA VAL A 41 2.06 4.35 -4.83
C VAL A 41 0.92 4.61 -5.79
N LEU A 42 0.61 3.64 -6.63
CA LEU A 42 -0.56 3.67 -7.50
C LEU A 42 -1.62 2.74 -6.91
N ASP A 43 -2.80 3.29 -6.62
CA ASP A 43 -3.99 2.55 -6.18
C ASP A 43 -5.20 3.09 -6.96
N THR A 44 -5.71 2.30 -7.89
CA THR A 44 -6.83 2.68 -8.75
C THR A 44 -8.17 2.16 -8.23
N THR A 45 -8.18 1.50 -7.09
CA THR A 45 -9.36 0.86 -6.51
C THR A 45 -9.96 1.63 -5.34
N VAL A 46 -9.57 2.90 -5.15
CA VAL A 46 -10.20 3.77 -4.16
C VAL A 46 -11.62 4.08 -4.65
N PRO A 47 -12.66 3.38 -4.17
CA PRO A 47 -14.01 3.58 -4.68
C PRO A 47 -14.62 4.84 -4.11
N ALA A 48 -15.45 5.45 -4.89
CA ALA A 48 -16.42 6.39 -4.39
C ALA A 48 -17.48 5.70 -3.54
N THR A 49 -18.14 6.48 -2.72
CA THR A 49 -19.27 5.98 -1.98
C THR A 49 -20.38 5.53 -2.93
N ASP A 50 -20.93 4.36 -2.67
CA ASP A 50 -22.11 3.80 -3.32
C ASP A 50 -23.42 4.56 -3.01
N GLY A 51 -23.33 5.82 -2.60
CA GLY A 51 -24.47 6.67 -2.23
C GLY A 51 -25.15 6.29 -0.93
N GLN A 52 -24.67 5.32 -0.19
CA GLN A 52 -25.31 4.84 1.04
C GLN A 52 -24.86 5.53 2.33
N GLY A 53 -24.19 6.68 2.24
CA GLY A 53 -23.98 7.58 3.39
C GLY A 53 -23.16 7.04 4.55
N VAL A 54 -22.53 5.88 4.42
CA VAL A 54 -21.64 5.36 5.44
C VAL A 54 -20.31 6.07 5.32
N ASN A 55 -19.76 6.57 6.41
CA ASN A 55 -18.41 7.11 6.50
C ASN A 55 -17.37 6.04 6.12
N GLN A 56 -17.32 5.67 4.86
CA GLN A 56 -16.46 4.61 4.35
C GLN A 56 -15.08 5.11 3.93
N THR A 57 -14.85 6.44 3.95
CA THR A 57 -13.59 7.05 3.54
C THR A 57 -12.35 6.39 4.15
N ASP A 58 -12.44 5.95 5.41
CA ASP A 58 -11.33 5.26 6.06
C ASP A 58 -11.19 3.78 5.63
N ARG A 59 -12.21 3.17 5.02
CA ARG A 59 -12.13 1.80 4.52
C ARG A 59 -11.40 1.72 3.19
N TYR A 60 -11.53 2.72 2.36
CA TYR A 60 -11.01 2.72 0.98
C TYR A 60 -9.51 2.98 0.89
N TYR A 61 -8.95 3.68 1.88
CA TYR A 61 -7.51 3.83 1.99
C TYR A 61 -6.82 2.62 2.63
N ARG A 62 -7.53 1.53 2.87
CA ARG A 62 -6.94 0.38 3.60
C ARG A 62 -5.92 -0.38 2.80
N LYS A 63 -6.08 -0.51 1.48
CA LYS A 63 -5.20 -1.33 0.66
C LYS A 63 -3.76 -0.87 0.72
N HIS A 64 -3.51 0.41 0.56
CA HIS A 64 -2.16 0.96 0.66
C HIS A 64 -1.82 1.58 2.03
N SER A 65 -2.76 1.71 2.95
CA SER A 65 -2.53 2.37 4.25
C SER A 65 -1.48 1.67 5.11
N GLY A 66 -1.46 0.34 5.09
CA GLY A 66 -0.45 -0.47 5.79
C GLY A 66 0.97 -0.19 5.30
N PHE A 67 1.14 -0.04 4.01
CA PHE A 67 2.42 0.33 3.42
C PHE A 67 2.88 1.72 3.86
N PHE A 68 2.01 2.72 3.84
CA PHE A 68 2.32 4.07 4.34
C PHE A 68 2.65 4.08 5.84
N TRP A 69 1.95 3.27 6.62
CA TRP A 69 2.29 3.08 8.03
C TRP A 69 3.72 2.54 8.19
N LEU A 70 4.06 1.52 7.41
CA LEU A 70 5.40 0.92 7.42
C LEU A 70 6.48 1.94 7.02
N LEU A 71 6.26 2.73 5.97
CA LEU A 71 7.18 3.79 5.55
C LEU A 71 7.45 4.77 6.70
N ASN A 72 6.40 5.25 7.35
CA ASN A 72 6.53 6.19 8.46
C ASN A 72 7.21 5.56 9.68
N GLN A 73 6.92 4.29 9.97
CA GLN A 73 7.55 3.54 11.05
C GLN A 73 9.05 3.33 10.79
N GLN A 74 9.43 3.06 9.55
CA GLN A 74 10.83 2.93 9.14
C GLN A 74 11.52 4.27 8.89
N LYS A 75 10.82 5.40 9.10
CA LYS A 75 11.27 6.78 8.92
C LYS A 75 11.69 7.11 7.49
N TYR A 76 11.04 6.50 6.51
CA TYR A 76 11.13 6.98 5.15
C TYR A 76 10.36 8.29 5.01
N VAL A 77 10.99 9.27 4.36
CA VAL A 77 10.43 10.60 4.14
C VAL A 77 10.60 11.00 2.68
N LYS A 78 9.73 11.89 2.22
CA LYS A 78 9.83 12.50 0.89
C LYS A 78 11.12 13.30 0.74
N SER A 79 11.50 13.66 -0.48
CA SER A 79 12.67 14.50 -0.77
C SER A 79 12.69 15.81 0.01
N ASN A 80 11.52 16.38 0.30
CA ASN A 80 11.34 17.59 1.12
C ASN A 80 11.36 17.35 2.64
N GLY A 81 11.63 16.13 3.09
CA GLY A 81 11.68 15.75 4.51
C GLY A 81 10.33 15.51 5.19
N LYS A 82 9.20 15.67 4.47
CA LYS A 82 7.88 15.41 5.02
C LYS A 82 7.57 13.91 5.03
N LYS A 83 6.80 13.47 6.02
CA LYS A 83 6.27 12.10 6.10
C LYS A 83 5.29 11.83 4.96
N TYR A 84 5.20 10.57 4.57
CA TYR A 84 4.19 10.10 3.63
C TYR A 84 2.80 10.07 4.28
N ASN A 85 1.79 10.53 3.54
CA ASN A 85 0.39 10.58 3.97
C ASN A 85 -0.47 9.71 3.07
N TYR A 86 -1.04 8.63 3.58
CA TYR A 86 -1.83 7.66 2.84
C TYR A 86 -3.09 8.24 2.17
N LYS A 87 -3.59 9.39 2.62
CA LYS A 87 -4.77 10.07 2.04
C LYS A 87 -4.42 11.02 0.90
N LYS A 88 -3.15 11.33 0.68
CA LYS A 88 -2.73 12.40 -0.26
C LYS A 88 -1.59 12.03 -1.18
N ASP A 89 -0.71 11.13 -0.72
CA ASP A 89 0.56 10.86 -1.39
C ASP A 89 0.47 9.54 -2.20
N TYR A 90 -0.70 9.24 -2.77
CA TYR A 90 -0.92 8.15 -3.70
C TYR A 90 -1.45 8.69 -5.03
N PHE A 91 -1.31 7.91 -6.08
CA PHE A 91 -1.83 8.14 -7.42
C PHE A 91 -3.06 7.28 -7.64
N GLY A 92 -3.98 7.78 -8.46
CA GLY A 92 -5.30 7.20 -8.67
C GLY A 92 -6.42 8.13 -8.22
N PRO A 93 -7.65 7.63 -8.12
CA PRO A 93 -8.83 8.41 -7.77
C PRO A 93 -8.68 9.11 -6.42
N GLN A 94 -8.98 10.39 -6.38
CA GLN A 94 -8.98 11.20 -5.16
C GLN A 94 -10.41 11.38 -4.66
N ILE A 95 -10.60 11.20 -3.36
CA ILE A 95 -11.90 11.39 -2.70
C ILE A 95 -11.79 12.44 -1.59
N ASN A 96 -12.84 13.21 -1.41
CA ASN A 96 -12.93 14.18 -0.31
C ASN A 96 -13.33 13.50 1.01
N LYS A 97 -13.50 14.30 2.06
CA LYS A 97 -13.92 13.82 3.39
C LYS A 97 -15.31 13.17 3.41
N ASN A 98 -16.14 13.49 2.42
CA ASN A 98 -17.50 12.97 2.29
C ASN A 98 -17.52 11.66 1.46
N GLY A 99 -16.37 11.24 0.91
CA GLY A 99 -16.27 10.09 0.02
C GLY A 99 -16.62 10.38 -1.44
N GLU A 100 -16.75 11.66 -1.81
CA GLU A 100 -17.05 12.05 -3.18
C GLU A 100 -15.76 12.15 -4.00
N TYR A 101 -15.82 11.67 -5.25
CA TYR A 101 -14.70 11.78 -6.19
C TYR A 101 -14.42 13.25 -6.51
N THR A 102 -13.17 13.65 -6.41
CA THR A 102 -12.71 15.03 -6.66
C THR A 102 -11.74 15.16 -7.83
N GLY A 103 -11.35 14.05 -8.42
CA GLY A 103 -10.39 14.01 -9.50
C GLY A 103 -9.47 12.81 -9.42
N GLU A 104 -8.43 12.81 -10.20
CA GLU A 104 -7.44 11.74 -10.24
C GLU A 104 -6.04 12.33 -10.24
N ASN A 105 -5.15 11.79 -9.41
CA ASN A 105 -3.72 12.02 -9.52
C ASN A 105 -3.13 10.98 -10.46
N GLN A 106 -2.56 11.39 -11.57
CA GLN A 106 -1.95 10.47 -12.53
C GLN A 106 -0.51 10.18 -12.12
N LEU A 107 -0.10 8.91 -12.19
CA LEU A 107 1.30 8.53 -11.91
C LEU A 107 2.26 9.22 -12.88
N ALA A 108 1.83 9.47 -14.10
CA ALA A 108 2.59 10.22 -15.12
C ALA A 108 2.96 11.65 -14.68
N ASP A 109 2.26 12.23 -13.71
CA ASP A 109 2.55 13.56 -13.17
C ASP A 109 3.59 13.54 -12.04
N PHE A 110 4.19 12.39 -11.75
CA PHE A 110 5.24 12.31 -10.74
C PHE A 110 6.50 13.01 -11.19
N ASP A 111 6.93 14.02 -10.44
CA ASP A 111 8.01 14.94 -10.81
C ASP A 111 9.37 14.28 -11.07
N LYS A 112 9.58 13.07 -10.58
CA LYS A 112 10.85 12.35 -10.63
C LYS A 112 10.62 10.87 -10.85
N VAL A 113 11.62 10.18 -11.38
CA VAL A 113 11.59 8.73 -11.42
C VAL A 113 11.56 8.20 -9.98
N PRO A 114 10.61 7.34 -9.61
CA PRO A 114 10.57 6.75 -8.28
C PRO A 114 11.79 5.86 -8.00
N ASP A 115 12.32 5.93 -6.79
CA ASP A 115 13.27 4.94 -6.28
C ASP A 115 12.55 3.62 -5.93
N PHE A 116 11.27 3.75 -5.57
CA PHE A 116 10.38 2.63 -5.23
C PHE A 116 8.96 2.92 -5.72
N LEU A 117 8.41 2.02 -6.51
CA LEU A 117 7.05 2.09 -7.04
C LEU A 117 6.23 0.90 -6.53
N TYR A 118 5.12 1.18 -5.86
CA TYR A 118 4.16 0.18 -5.40
C TYR A 118 2.85 0.30 -6.20
N LEU A 119 2.55 -0.74 -6.96
CA LEU A 119 1.31 -0.88 -7.72
C LEU A 119 0.32 -1.68 -6.86
N ALA A 120 -0.40 -0.96 -6.01
CA ALA A 120 -1.35 -1.53 -5.08
C ALA A 120 -2.71 -1.64 -5.76
N ASP A 121 -3.13 -2.85 -6.02
CA ASP A 121 -4.50 -3.16 -6.43
C ASP A 121 -4.97 -2.30 -7.65
N VAL A 122 -4.33 -2.53 -8.80
CA VAL A 122 -4.52 -1.72 -10.01
C VAL A 122 -5.45 -2.39 -11.02
N TYR A 123 -6.27 -3.36 -10.61
CA TYR A 123 -7.21 -4.02 -11.50
C TYR A 123 -8.39 -3.11 -11.90
N GLY A 124 -8.55 -2.00 -11.20
CA GLY A 124 -9.64 -1.06 -11.39
C GLY A 124 -10.98 -1.58 -10.83
N SER A 125 -11.79 -0.67 -10.39
CA SER A 125 -13.20 -0.92 -10.12
C SER A 125 -14.03 -0.07 -11.09
N GLU A 126 -15.26 -0.43 -11.29
CA GLU A 126 -16.21 0.44 -11.97
C GLU A 126 -16.37 1.71 -11.14
N LEU A 127 -15.54 2.69 -11.48
CA LEU A 127 -15.60 4.01 -10.87
C LEU A 127 -16.44 4.87 -11.81
N TYR A 128 -17.38 5.60 -11.32
CA TYR A 128 -18.12 6.65 -11.99
C TYR A 128 -18.21 6.56 -13.53
N ASP A 129 -19.39 6.58 -14.10
CA ASP A 129 -19.65 6.64 -15.55
C ASP A 129 -19.03 5.49 -16.36
N ASN A 130 -18.97 4.26 -15.82
CA ASN A 130 -18.41 3.08 -16.49
C ASN A 130 -16.92 3.25 -16.87
N LYS A 131 -16.18 4.09 -16.17
CA LYS A 131 -14.72 4.18 -16.33
C LYS A 131 -14.05 3.11 -15.49
N TYR A 132 -13.43 2.17 -16.17
CA TYR A 132 -12.52 1.20 -15.57
C TYR A 132 -11.11 1.81 -15.51
N SER A 133 -10.50 1.75 -14.37
CA SER A 133 -9.15 2.26 -14.17
C SER A 133 -8.17 1.11 -13.92
N GLY A 134 -7.80 0.40 -14.98
CA GLY A 134 -6.63 -0.46 -14.97
C GLY A 134 -5.34 0.35 -15.11
N LEU A 135 -4.20 -0.32 -15.22
CA LEU A 135 -2.94 0.34 -15.51
C LEU A 135 -2.96 0.91 -16.94
N SER A 136 -2.72 2.20 -17.08
CA SER A 136 -2.64 2.86 -18.38
C SER A 136 -1.26 2.71 -19.02
N SER A 137 -1.18 2.89 -20.36
CA SER A 137 0.11 2.92 -21.06
C SER A 137 1.00 4.09 -20.60
N LYS A 138 0.42 5.18 -20.10
CA LYS A 138 1.18 6.29 -19.51
C LYS A 138 1.82 5.89 -18.19
N ASP A 139 1.07 5.19 -17.32
CA ASP A 139 1.59 4.67 -16.06
C ASP A 139 2.68 3.62 -16.32
N MET A 140 2.49 2.77 -17.36
CA MET A 140 3.48 1.78 -17.75
C MET A 140 4.82 2.40 -18.13
N ASN A 141 4.84 3.58 -18.74
CA ASN A 141 6.08 4.31 -19.00
C ASN A 141 6.85 4.62 -17.70
N ILE A 142 6.16 5.03 -16.65
CA ILE A 142 6.79 5.28 -15.34
C ILE A 142 7.28 3.99 -14.69
N VAL A 143 6.50 2.91 -14.83
CA VAL A 143 6.90 1.56 -14.35
C VAL A 143 8.20 1.13 -15.04
N SER A 144 8.23 1.18 -16.38
CA SER A 144 9.38 0.81 -17.19
C SER A 144 10.60 1.69 -16.89
N LEU A 145 10.39 3.00 -16.72
CA LEU A 145 11.45 3.94 -16.39
C LEU A 145 12.02 3.68 -14.99
N THR A 146 11.15 3.41 -14.01
CA THR A 146 11.57 3.05 -12.64
C THR A 146 12.45 1.79 -12.67
N TYR A 147 12.00 0.77 -13.36
CA TYR A 147 12.74 -0.49 -13.49
C TYR A 147 14.10 -0.28 -14.20
N SER A 148 14.11 0.41 -15.34
CA SER A 148 15.33 0.60 -16.15
C SER A 148 16.39 1.48 -15.46
N THR A 149 15.99 2.37 -14.57
CA THR A 149 16.91 3.19 -13.76
C THR A 149 17.38 2.51 -12.47
N GLY A 150 17.00 1.25 -12.24
CA GLY A 150 17.40 0.48 -11.06
C GLY A 150 16.52 0.71 -9.83
N GLY A 151 15.38 1.35 -9.98
CA GLY A 151 14.35 1.44 -8.94
C GLY A 151 13.67 0.09 -8.70
N THR A 152 12.99 -0.02 -7.58
CA THR A 152 12.25 -1.22 -7.20
C THR A 152 10.78 -1.06 -7.58
N VAL A 153 10.22 -2.02 -8.33
CA VAL A 153 8.79 -2.10 -8.63
C VAL A 153 8.19 -3.29 -7.90
N VAL A 154 7.15 -3.05 -7.13
CA VAL A 154 6.35 -4.07 -6.44
C VAL A 154 4.93 -3.96 -6.95
N ALA A 155 4.34 -5.07 -7.38
CA ALA A 155 3.00 -5.11 -7.94
C ALA A 155 2.17 -6.23 -7.29
N GLU A 156 0.90 -5.98 -7.07
CA GLU A 156 -0.07 -7.00 -6.69
C GLU A 156 -0.57 -7.75 -7.92
N THR A 157 -1.06 -8.98 -7.72
CA THR A 157 -1.42 -9.88 -8.83
C THR A 157 -2.63 -9.40 -9.64
N GLU A 158 -3.52 -8.65 -9.01
CA GLU A 158 -4.70 -8.07 -9.65
C GLU A 158 -4.39 -7.06 -10.76
N LEU A 159 -3.15 -6.59 -10.83
CA LEU A 159 -2.64 -5.74 -11.92
C LEU A 159 -2.96 -6.30 -13.32
N LEU A 160 -3.04 -7.62 -13.47
CA LEU A 160 -3.35 -8.31 -14.72
C LEU A 160 -4.86 -8.52 -14.93
N GLY A 161 -5.68 -7.82 -14.17
CA GLY A 161 -7.14 -7.89 -14.29
C GLY A 161 -7.65 -7.40 -15.65
N SER A 162 -8.93 -7.69 -15.92
CA SER A 162 -9.59 -7.42 -17.20
C SER A 162 -9.68 -5.94 -17.59
N THR A 163 -9.39 -5.03 -16.68
CA THR A 163 -9.44 -3.59 -16.91
C THR A 163 -8.12 -3.01 -17.43
N THR A 164 -7.03 -3.77 -17.35
CA THR A 164 -5.74 -3.37 -17.91
C THR A 164 -5.64 -3.81 -19.37
N ASP A 165 -5.18 -2.94 -20.24
CA ASP A 165 -4.98 -3.23 -21.67
C ASP A 165 -4.05 -4.43 -21.86
N GLU A 166 -4.35 -5.27 -22.84
CA GLU A 166 -3.60 -6.50 -23.12
C GLU A 166 -2.13 -6.22 -23.43
N THR A 167 -1.84 -5.12 -24.13
CA THR A 167 -0.46 -4.70 -24.44
C THR A 167 0.31 -4.40 -23.17
N VAL A 168 -0.29 -3.65 -22.24
CA VAL A 168 0.28 -3.33 -20.93
C VAL A 168 0.48 -4.59 -20.10
N CYS A 169 -0.50 -5.49 -20.09
CA CYS A 169 -0.37 -6.80 -19.43
C CYS A 169 0.83 -7.60 -19.96
N ASN A 170 1.04 -7.61 -21.28
CA ASN A 170 2.16 -8.33 -21.88
C ASN A 170 3.51 -7.69 -21.57
N GLU A 171 3.59 -6.37 -21.49
CA GLU A 171 4.80 -5.67 -21.06
C GLU A 171 5.15 -6.00 -19.61
N ILE A 172 4.15 -6.02 -18.72
CA ILE A 172 4.33 -6.38 -17.30
C ILE A 172 4.82 -7.83 -17.18
N LYS A 173 4.18 -8.77 -17.88
CA LYS A 173 4.60 -10.18 -17.91
C LYS A 173 6.05 -10.31 -18.35
N SER A 174 6.44 -9.59 -19.40
CA SER A 174 7.81 -9.58 -19.89
C SER A 174 8.78 -8.99 -18.87
N MET A 175 8.43 -7.87 -18.24
CA MET A 175 9.26 -7.20 -17.24
C MET A 175 9.50 -8.07 -16.00
N PHE A 176 8.45 -8.71 -15.49
CA PHE A 176 8.54 -9.57 -14.31
C PHE A 176 8.99 -11.00 -14.62
N GLY A 177 9.14 -11.34 -15.90
CA GLY A 177 9.66 -12.65 -16.34
C GLY A 177 8.72 -13.82 -16.08
N PHE A 178 7.40 -13.63 -16.14
CA PHE A 178 6.43 -14.70 -15.97
C PHE A 178 5.44 -14.80 -17.15
N THR A 179 4.83 -15.96 -17.29
CA THR A 179 3.76 -16.20 -18.24
C THR A 179 2.50 -16.64 -17.51
N THR A 180 1.35 -16.18 -17.98
CA THR A 180 0.06 -16.66 -17.46
C THR A 180 -0.32 -17.96 -18.18
N THR A 181 -0.87 -18.89 -17.41
CA THR A 181 -1.44 -20.15 -17.94
C THR A 181 -2.96 -20.07 -17.97
N SER A 182 -3.61 -21.02 -18.64
CA SER A 182 -5.07 -21.15 -18.62
C SER A 182 -5.62 -21.71 -17.29
N TRP A 183 -4.74 -22.02 -16.33
CA TRP A 183 -5.17 -22.50 -15.02
C TRP A 183 -5.72 -21.36 -14.19
N SER A 184 -6.94 -21.56 -13.66
CA SER A 184 -7.56 -20.65 -12.69
C SER A 184 -7.76 -21.37 -11.36
N GLY A 185 -7.48 -20.66 -10.26
CA GLY A 185 -7.83 -21.14 -8.92
C GLY A 185 -9.27 -20.78 -8.59
N ARG A 186 -10.00 -21.73 -8.02
CA ARG A 186 -11.35 -21.49 -7.48
C ARG A 186 -11.31 -21.66 -5.97
N TYR A 187 -11.83 -20.68 -5.24
CA TYR A 187 -12.06 -20.84 -3.82
C TYR A 187 -13.32 -21.68 -3.61
N VAL A 188 -13.22 -22.81 -2.92
CA VAL A 188 -14.32 -23.70 -2.60
C VAL A 188 -14.54 -23.70 -1.10
N VAL A 189 -15.71 -23.24 -0.69
CA VAL A 189 -16.10 -23.17 0.74
C VAL A 189 -16.36 -24.55 1.33
N ASP A 190 -16.88 -25.48 0.51
CA ASP A 190 -17.15 -26.87 0.87
C ASP A 190 -16.48 -27.80 -0.13
N LEU A 191 -15.63 -28.71 0.36
CA LEU A 191 -14.95 -29.70 -0.48
C LEU A 191 -15.89 -30.71 -1.11
N ASN A 192 -17.15 -30.76 -0.69
CA ASN A 192 -18.19 -31.61 -1.29
C ASN A 192 -18.91 -30.93 -2.48
N ASP A 193 -18.63 -29.66 -2.74
CA ASP A 193 -19.25 -28.88 -3.85
C ASP A 193 -18.40 -28.93 -5.13
N PHE A 194 -18.02 -30.14 -5.53
CA PHE A 194 -17.34 -30.42 -6.82
C PHE A 194 -18.34 -31.00 -7.83
N SER A 195 -19.46 -30.34 -8.03
CA SER A 195 -20.39 -30.72 -9.10
C SER A 195 -20.33 -29.77 -10.28
#